data_27acf26984c4810b332116b058c106cb
#
_entry.id   27acf26984c4810b332116b058c106cb
#
_cell.length_a   1.000
_cell.length_b   1.000
_cell.length_c   1.000
_cell.angle_alpha   90.00
_cell.angle_beta   90.00
_cell.angle_gamma   90.00
#
_symmetry.space_group_name_H-M   'P 1'
#
loop_
_entity.id
_entity.type
_entity.pdbx_description
1 polymer ?
#
loop_
_entity_poly.entity_id
_entity_poly.type
_entity_poly.pdbx_seq_one_letter_code
_entity_poly.pdbx_strand_id
1 'polypeptide(L)'
;PWLFRGQPAHVEDPFLWYENGRVQALMKDMTGDICGEKFAGVHVTSADGLNWDFDRATLAYRREVRWSDGRTTRQGFLERPQLLIENGVPTHLFCATAEGPGLDLKDATRTWNAVFPLAK
;
A
#
# COMPACT_ATOMS: atom_id res chain seq x y z
N PRO A 1 -3.65 13.23 9.08
CA PRO A 1 -4.95 12.62 9.35
C PRO A 1 -5.08 12.22 10.81
N TRP A 2 -6.30 12.21 11.28
CA TRP A 2 -6.60 11.95 12.68
C TRP A 2 -6.14 10.56 13.14
N LEU A 3 -6.24 9.57 12.26
CA LEU A 3 -5.94 8.18 12.56
C LEU A 3 -4.50 7.95 13.02
N PHE A 4 -3.58 8.74 12.50
CA PHE A 4 -2.14 8.60 12.80
C PHE A 4 -1.58 9.81 13.54
N ARG A 5 -2.45 10.58 14.20
CA ARG A 5 -2.04 11.76 14.94
C ARG A 5 -1.03 11.40 16.03
N GLY A 6 0.06 12.17 16.08
CA GLY A 6 1.14 11.94 17.04
C GLY A 6 2.11 10.82 16.67
N GLN A 7 1.89 10.16 15.54
CA GLN A 7 2.82 9.15 15.03
C GLN A 7 3.84 9.79 14.08
N PRO A 8 5.12 9.39 14.15
CA PRO A 8 6.17 9.96 13.29
C PRO A 8 6.11 9.35 11.87
N ALA A 9 4.93 9.24 11.30
CA ALA A 9 4.72 8.60 10.01
C ALA A 9 4.09 9.56 9.01
N HIS A 10 4.67 9.62 7.81
CA HIS A 10 4.10 10.35 6.69
C HIS A 10 3.53 9.35 5.68
N VAL A 11 2.24 9.11 5.78
CA VAL A 11 1.51 8.10 5.00
C VAL A 11 0.27 8.70 4.37
N GLU A 12 -0.18 8.06 3.27
CA GLU A 12 -1.42 8.41 2.58
C GLU A 12 -2.23 7.17 2.22
N ASP A 13 -3.48 7.38 1.87
CA ASP A 13 -4.40 6.39 1.30
C ASP A 13 -4.59 5.15 2.19
N PRO A 14 -4.89 5.28 3.47
CA PRO A 14 -5.05 4.11 4.33
C PRO A 14 -6.29 3.29 3.96
N PHE A 15 -6.10 1.96 3.88
CA PHE A 15 -7.16 0.97 3.85
C PHE A 15 -7.09 0.15 5.13
N LEU A 16 -8.20 0.06 5.86
CA LEU A 16 -8.25 -0.62 7.15
C LEU A 16 -9.13 -1.86 7.07
N TRP A 17 -8.70 -2.93 7.76
CA TRP A 17 -9.52 -4.12 7.97
C TRP A 17 -9.20 -4.74 9.33
N TYR A 18 -10.00 -5.69 9.74
CA TYR A 18 -9.81 -6.40 10.99
C TYR A 18 -9.45 -7.85 10.69
N GLU A 19 -8.35 -8.32 11.21
CA GLU A 19 -7.87 -9.68 11.01
C GLU A 19 -6.97 -10.10 12.15
N ASN A 20 -7.05 -11.34 12.56
CA ASN A 20 -6.21 -11.91 13.63
C ASN A 20 -6.27 -11.14 14.95
N GLY A 21 -7.46 -10.60 15.29
CA GLY A 21 -7.67 -9.88 16.54
C GLY A 21 -7.08 -8.47 16.58
N ARG A 22 -6.63 -7.93 15.44
CA ARG A 22 -6.01 -6.61 15.36
C ARG A 22 -6.61 -5.80 14.20
N VAL A 23 -6.57 -4.49 14.34
CA VAL A 23 -6.82 -3.60 13.21
C VAL A 23 -5.57 -3.58 12.34
N GLN A 24 -5.77 -3.79 11.06
CA GLN A 24 -4.72 -3.80 10.04
C GLN A 24 -4.84 -2.54 9.20
N ALA A 25 -3.73 -2.00 8.75
CA ALA A 25 -3.72 -0.89 7.81
C ALA A 25 -2.71 -1.12 6.69
N LEU A 26 -3.15 -0.84 5.48
CA LEU A 26 -2.32 -0.83 4.28
C LEU A 26 -2.35 0.58 3.73
N MET A 27 -1.19 1.18 3.49
CA MET A 27 -1.10 2.57 3.09
C MET A 27 0.18 2.86 2.31
N LYS A 28 0.26 4.03 1.74
CA LYS A 28 1.42 4.48 0.98
C LYS A 28 2.41 5.18 1.88
N ASP A 29 3.68 4.76 1.83
CA ASP A 29 4.79 5.43 2.51
C ASP A 29 5.26 6.61 1.66
N MET A 30 5.04 7.83 2.14
CA MET A 30 5.32 9.04 1.35
C MET A 30 6.78 9.40 1.28
N THR A 31 7.60 8.91 2.18
CA THR A 31 9.02 9.27 2.27
C THR A 31 9.97 8.10 2.04
N GLY A 32 9.52 6.87 2.26
CA GLY A 32 10.35 5.69 2.31
C GLY A 32 10.98 5.45 3.68
N ASP A 33 10.71 6.29 4.66
CA ASP A 33 11.31 6.18 5.99
C ASP A 33 10.77 5.00 6.79
N ILE A 34 9.58 4.49 6.44
CA ILE A 34 8.95 3.39 7.16
C ILE A 34 9.37 2.04 6.58
N CYS A 35 9.21 1.84 5.29
CA CYS A 35 9.44 0.54 4.65
C CYS A 35 10.68 0.47 3.76
N GLY A 36 11.40 1.58 3.60
CA GLY A 36 12.66 1.62 2.83
C GLY A 36 12.50 2.00 1.36
N GLU A 37 11.27 2.14 0.85
CA GLU A 37 11.02 2.57 -0.52
C GLU A 37 9.95 3.65 -0.57
N LYS A 38 10.31 4.80 -1.12
CA LYS A 38 9.38 5.91 -1.30
C LYS A 38 8.22 5.49 -2.20
N PHE A 39 7.00 5.77 -1.74
CA PHE A 39 5.74 5.48 -2.42
C PHE A 39 5.40 3.98 -2.56
N ALA A 40 6.11 3.13 -1.83
CA ALA A 40 5.72 1.72 -1.69
C ALA A 40 4.56 1.56 -0.70
N GLY A 41 3.95 0.40 -0.70
CA GLY A 41 2.93 0.04 0.27
C GLY A 41 3.52 -0.42 1.59
N VAL A 42 3.00 0.10 2.69
CA VAL A 42 3.39 -0.30 4.04
C VAL A 42 2.21 -0.93 4.76
N HIS A 43 2.49 -2.00 5.51
CA HIS A 43 1.52 -2.69 6.36
C HIS A 43 1.87 -2.44 7.82
N VAL A 44 0.89 -2.01 8.59
CA VAL A 44 1.03 -1.76 10.01
C VAL A 44 -0.22 -2.24 10.74
N THR A 45 -0.07 -2.61 12.01
CA THR A 45 -1.20 -3.08 12.82
C THR A 45 -1.39 -2.25 14.07
N SER A 46 -2.59 -2.38 14.66
CA SER A 46 -2.94 -1.76 15.92
C SER A 46 -3.83 -2.68 16.74
N ALA A 47 -3.62 -2.71 18.04
CA ALA A 47 -4.47 -3.47 18.95
C ALA A 47 -5.82 -2.79 19.16
N ASP A 48 -5.87 -1.46 19.11
CA ASP A 48 -7.04 -0.65 19.48
C ASP A 48 -7.54 0.28 18.35
N GLY A 49 -6.84 0.35 17.22
CA GLY A 49 -7.17 1.26 16.11
C GLY A 49 -6.76 2.71 16.35
N LEU A 50 -6.14 3.02 17.47
CA LEU A 50 -5.72 4.37 17.87
C LEU A 50 -4.20 4.50 17.94
N ASN A 51 -3.54 3.50 18.50
CA ASN A 51 -2.09 3.43 18.62
C ASN A 51 -1.54 2.43 17.62
N TRP A 52 -0.72 2.92 16.69
CA TRP A 52 -0.23 2.14 15.56
C TRP A 52 1.22 1.73 15.75
N ASP A 53 1.52 0.48 15.45
CA ASP A 53 2.79 -0.18 15.74
C ASP A 53 3.77 0.03 14.58
N PHE A 54 4.14 1.29 14.32
CA PHE A 54 5.01 1.65 13.20
C PHE A 54 6.42 1.07 13.32
N ASP A 55 6.89 0.77 14.53
CA ASP A 55 8.19 0.11 14.73
C ASP A 55 8.23 -1.31 14.15
N ARG A 56 7.06 -1.92 13.94
CA ARG A 56 6.90 -3.25 13.36
C ARG A 56 6.27 -3.20 11.97
N ALA A 57 6.18 -2.04 11.37
CA ALA A 57 5.66 -1.88 10.03
C ALA A 57 6.52 -2.66 9.03
N THR A 58 5.87 -3.26 8.03
CA THR A 58 6.53 -4.05 7.01
C THR A 58 6.25 -3.51 5.61
N LEU A 59 7.18 -3.75 4.69
CA LEU A 59 6.96 -3.51 3.28
C LEU A 59 5.88 -4.46 2.78
N ALA A 60 4.78 -3.93 2.27
CA ALA A 60 3.67 -4.72 1.74
C ALA A 60 3.82 -4.97 0.24
N TYR A 61 4.16 -3.95 -0.53
CA TYR A 61 4.40 -4.07 -1.96
C TYR A 61 5.31 -2.94 -2.44
N ARG A 62 6.08 -3.24 -3.50
CA ARG A 62 6.97 -2.28 -4.16
C ARG A 62 6.30 -1.66 -5.39
N ARG A 63 6.87 -0.58 -5.89
CA ARG A 63 6.46 -0.01 -7.19
C ARG A 63 6.88 -0.87 -8.38
N GLU A 64 7.82 -1.79 -8.18
CA GLU A 64 8.17 -2.76 -9.19
C GLU A 64 7.10 -3.85 -9.26
N VAL A 65 6.56 -4.07 -10.44
CA VAL A 65 5.48 -5.03 -10.69
C VAL A 65 5.91 -6.05 -11.73
N ARG A 66 5.69 -7.32 -11.41
CA ARG A 66 5.81 -8.41 -12.36
C ARG A 66 4.41 -8.75 -12.88
N TRP A 67 4.20 -8.50 -14.16
CA TRP A 67 2.91 -8.70 -14.82
C TRP A 67 2.71 -10.15 -15.26
N SER A 68 1.46 -10.53 -15.48
CA SER A 68 1.09 -11.90 -15.90
C SER A 68 1.67 -12.30 -17.27
N ASP A 69 2.03 -11.34 -18.10
CA ASP A 69 2.70 -11.60 -19.38
C ASP A 69 4.21 -11.80 -19.27
N GLY A 70 4.75 -11.79 -18.05
CA GLY A 70 6.17 -11.99 -17.76
C GLY A 70 7.01 -10.72 -17.75
N ARG A 71 6.45 -9.57 -18.14
CA ARG A 71 7.18 -8.29 -18.05
C ARG A 71 7.31 -7.85 -16.62
N THR A 72 8.41 -7.14 -16.33
CA THR A 72 8.60 -6.44 -15.07
C THR A 72 8.75 -4.96 -15.36
N THR A 73 7.98 -4.12 -14.68
CA THR A 73 8.03 -2.67 -14.84
C THR A 73 8.12 -1.99 -13.48
N ARG A 74 8.75 -0.82 -13.45
CA ARG A 74 8.70 0.07 -12.28
C ARG A 74 7.64 1.13 -12.54
N GLN A 75 6.58 1.09 -11.73
CA GLN A 75 5.46 2.02 -11.89
C GLN A 75 5.84 3.42 -11.41
N GLY A 76 5.29 4.44 -12.06
CA GLY A 76 5.40 5.82 -11.62
C GLY A 76 4.81 5.99 -10.23
N PHE A 77 3.61 5.45 -10.04
CA PHE A 77 3.05 5.21 -8.71
C PHE A 77 2.20 3.94 -8.69
N LEU A 78 2.04 3.39 -7.51
CA LEU A 78 1.17 2.26 -7.19
C LEU A 78 0.56 2.59 -5.84
N GLU A 79 -0.68 3.10 -5.83
CA GLU A 79 -1.25 3.76 -4.67
C GLU A 79 -2.73 3.46 -4.48
N ARG A 80 -3.31 4.02 -3.42
CA ARG A 80 -4.72 3.83 -3.06
C ARG A 80 -5.07 2.36 -2.95
N PRO A 81 -4.33 1.61 -2.11
CA PRO A 81 -4.53 0.18 -1.99
C PRO A 81 -5.92 -0.11 -1.43
N GLN A 82 -6.55 -1.13 -1.98
CA GLN A 82 -7.79 -1.70 -1.46
C GLN A 82 -7.72 -3.21 -1.54
N LEU A 83 -8.32 -3.88 -0.58
CA LEU A 83 -8.30 -5.34 -0.53
C LEU A 83 -9.70 -5.89 -0.79
N LEU A 84 -9.79 -6.93 -1.61
CA LEU A 84 -10.93 -7.82 -1.59
C LEU A 84 -10.73 -8.82 -0.45
N ILE A 85 -11.70 -8.86 0.45
CA ILE A 85 -11.67 -9.75 1.62
C ILE A 85 -12.79 -10.76 1.47
N GLU A 86 -12.42 -12.04 1.42
CA GLU A 86 -13.36 -13.15 1.29
C GLU A 86 -13.21 -14.06 2.51
N ASN A 87 -14.30 -14.34 3.20
CA ASN A 87 -14.30 -15.13 4.43
C ASN A 87 -13.30 -14.62 5.48
N GLY A 88 -13.17 -13.30 5.60
CA GLY A 88 -12.28 -12.65 6.57
C GLY A 88 -10.81 -12.61 6.17
N VAL A 89 -10.46 -13.06 4.96
CA VAL A 89 -9.07 -13.13 4.48
C VAL A 89 -8.90 -12.31 3.21
N PRO A 90 -7.89 -11.43 3.13
CA PRO A 90 -7.57 -10.72 1.89
C PRO A 90 -7.17 -11.68 0.78
N THR A 91 -7.78 -11.54 -0.39
CA THR A 91 -7.51 -12.40 -1.55
C THR A 91 -6.92 -11.65 -2.73
N HIS A 92 -7.22 -10.37 -2.87
CA HIS A 92 -6.73 -9.54 -3.97
C HIS A 92 -6.40 -8.14 -3.48
N LEU A 93 -5.35 -7.57 -4.03
CA LEU A 93 -4.97 -6.17 -3.85
C LEU A 93 -5.33 -5.40 -5.12
N PHE A 94 -6.02 -4.28 -4.96
CA PHE A 94 -6.31 -3.33 -6.01
C PHE A 94 -5.54 -2.04 -5.76
N CYS A 95 -4.92 -1.50 -6.80
CA CYS A 95 -4.23 -0.21 -6.72
C CYS A 95 -4.53 0.64 -7.93
N ALA A 96 -4.51 1.95 -7.76
CA ALA A 96 -4.34 2.89 -8.86
C ALA A 96 -2.86 2.91 -9.25
N THR A 97 -2.56 2.89 -10.54
CA THR A 97 -1.18 2.87 -11.02
C THR A 97 -0.99 3.75 -12.23
N ALA A 98 0.27 4.09 -12.52
CA ALA A 98 0.65 4.92 -13.66
C ALA A 98 1.97 4.46 -14.27
N GLU A 99 2.05 4.58 -15.58
CA GLU A 99 3.29 4.61 -16.35
C GLU A 99 3.75 6.06 -16.50
N GLY A 100 5.05 6.26 -16.62
CA GLY A 100 5.66 7.55 -16.85
C GLY A 100 6.95 7.70 -16.04
N PRO A 101 7.76 8.70 -16.38
CA PRO A 101 9.09 8.86 -15.77
C PRO A 101 9.07 9.39 -14.35
N GLY A 102 7.96 10.01 -13.94
CA GLY A 102 7.85 10.69 -12.66
C GLY A 102 6.98 9.97 -11.63
N LEU A 103 7.00 10.51 -10.43
CA LEU A 103 6.17 10.07 -9.30
C LEU A 103 4.92 10.93 -9.14
N ASP A 104 4.72 11.88 -10.02
CA ASP A 104 3.62 12.84 -10.02
C ASP A 104 2.63 12.49 -11.14
N LEU A 105 1.35 12.68 -10.87
CA LEU A 105 0.29 12.44 -11.85
C LEU A 105 0.49 13.23 -13.15
N LYS A 106 1.04 14.43 -13.07
CA LYS A 106 1.32 15.27 -14.26
C LYS A 106 2.33 14.64 -15.22
N ASP A 107 3.19 13.76 -14.73
CA ASP A 107 4.21 13.07 -15.52
C ASP A 107 3.72 11.71 -16.04
N ALA A 108 2.51 11.33 -15.69
CA ALA A 108 1.94 10.05 -16.12
C ALA A 108 1.59 10.09 -17.60
N THR A 109 2.03 9.06 -18.33
CA THR A 109 1.66 8.85 -19.73
C THR A 109 0.41 7.97 -19.86
N ARG A 110 0.13 7.17 -18.85
CA ARG A 110 -1.04 6.31 -18.80
C ARG A 110 -1.36 5.97 -17.33
N THR A 111 -2.66 5.91 -17.01
CA THR A 111 -3.15 5.49 -15.69
C THR A 111 -4.22 4.42 -15.83
N TRP A 112 -4.26 3.49 -14.86
CA TRP A 112 -5.30 2.46 -14.80
C TRP A 112 -5.39 1.86 -13.40
N ASN A 113 -6.38 1.02 -13.18
CA ASN A 113 -6.49 0.22 -11.95
C ASN A 113 -5.89 -1.16 -12.20
N ALA A 114 -4.99 -1.59 -11.33
CA ALA A 114 -4.38 -2.90 -11.38
C ALA A 114 -4.91 -3.79 -10.27
N VAL A 115 -4.94 -5.08 -10.51
CA VAL A 115 -5.33 -6.10 -9.54
C VAL A 115 -4.26 -7.17 -9.43
N PHE A 116 -3.97 -7.55 -8.19
CA PHE A 116 -2.95 -8.53 -7.86
C PHE A 116 -3.56 -9.61 -6.98
N PRO A 117 -3.59 -10.87 -7.41
CA PRO A 117 -3.97 -11.97 -6.51
C PRO A 117 -2.90 -12.12 -5.44
N LEU A 118 -3.34 -12.34 -4.21
CA LEU A 118 -2.45 -12.53 -3.07
C LEU A 118 -2.15 -14.01 -2.88
N ALA A 119 -0.92 -14.31 -2.49
CA ALA A 119 -0.54 -15.67 -2.14
C ALA A 119 -1.32 -16.14 -0.91
N LYS A 120 -1.75 -17.38 -0.95
CA LYS A 120 -2.43 -18.02 0.18
C LYS A 120 -1.45 -18.50 1.23
#